data_8b1fc0990f9a062f03c22acb689309cb
#
_entry.id   8b1fc0990f9a062f03c22acb689309cb
#
_cell.length_a   1.000
_cell.length_b   1.000
_cell.length_c   1.000
_cell.angle_alpha   90.00
_cell.angle_beta   90.00
_cell.angle_gamma   90.00
#
_symmetry.space_group_name_H-M   'P 1'
#
loop_
_entity.id
_entity.type
_entity.pdbx_description
1 polymer ?
#
loop_
_entity_poly.entity_id
_entity_poly.type
_entity_poly.pdbx_seq_one_letter_code
_entity_poly.pdbx_strand_id
1 'polypeptide(L)'
;MPYDVSIVACPDYEPATARSAILAAVEPVGGLDWVTPGMKIAVKANLVAKMKPGTGAVTHPVLVTELCRLLIERGAQVVVGDSPGGPWNAAWVNAIYSGTGMRAVEAVGAKLNHDFSQKEVRFPEGKTVQSFPFTAWLDEADCVIDFCKLKTHAMAGMSCAVKNFFGCIPGTRKPEFHYLHPRTDDFCSMLVDLNEYIRPRLTLVDAVLCMEGNGPTQGTPRHMGALLAARTPYAADLVCAHLIGIPNGDAGTVKASIARGLCPDDWRKLSVFGDPDAFAQPDFEKLPPPKDIKFHEKLPGVSAFLEQYFAPGPKVDKTKCVGCGKCEQVCPMGMAKVVSGKARLRRDDCIRCFCCQEFCPKGAITVHRSLIARLVTK
;
A
#
# COMPACT_ATOMS: atom_id res chain seq x y z
N MET A 1 -0.58 16.20 25.42
CA MET A 1 -0.09 16.15 24.02
C MET A 1 -0.95 15.15 23.26
N PRO A 2 -1.20 15.33 21.97
CA PRO A 2 -1.94 14.34 21.20
C PRO A 2 -1.16 13.03 21.08
N TYR A 3 -1.87 11.91 20.96
CA TYR A 3 -1.28 10.58 20.76
C TYR A 3 -0.60 10.47 19.38
N ASP A 4 0.34 9.54 19.24
CA ASP A 4 1.00 9.25 17.97
C ASP A 4 0.07 8.46 17.05
N VAL A 5 -0.66 7.50 17.63
CA VAL A 5 -1.64 6.64 16.95
C VAL A 5 -2.88 6.50 17.80
N SER A 6 -4.01 6.42 17.15
CA SER A 6 -5.31 6.04 17.73
C SER A 6 -5.84 4.81 17.00
N ILE A 7 -6.39 3.85 17.74
CA ILE A 7 -7.11 2.70 17.20
C ILE A 7 -8.46 2.58 17.87
N VAL A 8 -9.52 2.45 17.07
CA VAL A 8 -10.90 2.37 17.52
C VAL A 8 -11.67 1.28 16.79
N ALA A 9 -12.74 0.78 17.41
CA ALA A 9 -13.63 -0.15 16.75
C ALA A 9 -14.42 0.53 15.61
N CYS A 10 -14.46 -0.16 14.47
CA CYS A 10 -15.30 0.17 13.32
C CYS A 10 -15.80 -1.17 12.73
N PRO A 11 -16.88 -1.73 13.27
CA PRO A 11 -17.29 -3.11 12.97
C PRO A 11 -17.81 -3.30 11.55
N ASP A 12 -18.26 -2.24 10.90
CA ASP A 12 -18.85 -2.29 9.56
C ASP A 12 -18.63 -0.98 8.79
N TYR A 13 -19.21 -0.90 7.60
CA TYR A 13 -19.16 0.28 6.74
C TYR A 13 -20.51 1.02 6.67
N GLU A 14 -21.37 0.87 7.67
CA GLU A 14 -22.57 1.71 7.74
C GLU A 14 -22.14 3.19 7.91
N PRO A 15 -22.76 4.14 7.17
CA PRO A 15 -22.31 5.54 7.19
C PRO A 15 -22.23 6.15 8.59
N ALA A 16 -23.20 5.86 9.46
CA ALA A 16 -23.21 6.37 10.84
C ALA A 16 -22.05 5.78 11.66
N THR A 17 -21.79 4.47 11.53
CA THR A 17 -20.68 3.77 12.17
C THR A 17 -19.35 4.34 11.68
N ALA A 18 -19.18 4.47 10.37
CA ALA A 18 -17.97 5.01 9.74
C ALA A 18 -17.67 6.46 10.21
N ARG A 19 -18.71 7.32 10.22
CA ARG A 19 -18.59 8.70 10.69
C ARG A 19 -18.14 8.77 12.15
N SER A 20 -18.81 8.02 13.02
CA SER A 20 -18.49 7.98 14.45
C SER A 20 -17.09 7.45 14.71
N ALA A 21 -16.69 6.39 14.01
CA ALA A 21 -15.34 5.82 14.11
C ALA A 21 -14.25 6.79 13.62
N ILE A 22 -14.48 7.52 12.52
CA ILE A 22 -13.53 8.54 12.04
C ILE A 22 -13.34 9.63 13.10
N LEU A 23 -14.43 10.19 13.65
CA LEU A 23 -14.33 11.22 14.69
C LEU A 23 -13.60 10.71 15.92
N ALA A 24 -13.95 9.49 16.41
CA ALA A 24 -13.29 8.88 17.56
C ALA A 24 -11.80 8.58 17.31
N ALA A 25 -11.43 8.22 16.08
CA ALA A 25 -10.05 7.94 15.71
C ALA A 25 -9.18 9.21 15.60
N VAL A 26 -9.72 10.27 14.98
CA VAL A 26 -8.93 11.48 14.70
C VAL A 26 -8.75 12.37 15.94
N GLU A 27 -9.71 12.39 16.86
CA GLU A 27 -9.68 13.26 18.04
C GLU A 27 -8.42 13.06 18.89
N PRO A 28 -8.00 11.83 19.28
CA PRO A 28 -6.82 11.62 20.11
C PRO A 28 -5.51 12.05 19.44
N VAL A 29 -5.44 12.07 18.10
CA VAL A 29 -4.22 12.43 17.35
C VAL A 29 -4.16 13.90 16.94
N GLY A 30 -5.11 14.72 17.41
CA GLY A 30 -5.14 16.18 17.21
C GLY A 30 -6.36 16.69 16.46
N GLY A 31 -7.34 15.84 16.22
CA GLY A 31 -8.65 16.22 15.68
C GLY A 31 -8.61 16.80 14.24
N LEU A 32 -9.67 17.50 13.89
CA LEU A 32 -9.83 18.17 12.59
C LEU A 32 -9.97 19.71 12.73
N ASP A 33 -9.68 20.29 13.88
CA ASP A 33 -9.84 21.75 14.13
C ASP A 33 -8.84 22.61 13.34
N TRP A 34 -7.80 21.99 12.80
CA TRP A 34 -6.87 22.62 11.87
C TRP A 34 -7.46 22.89 10.48
N VAL A 35 -8.61 22.29 10.16
CA VAL A 35 -9.30 22.52 8.89
C VAL A 35 -10.00 23.87 8.93
N THR A 36 -9.65 24.74 7.98
CA THR A 36 -10.23 26.07 7.87
C THR A 36 -11.04 26.23 6.58
N PRO A 37 -12.05 27.13 6.55
CA PRO A 37 -12.83 27.38 5.36
C PRO A 37 -11.95 27.78 4.16
N GLY A 38 -12.24 27.17 3.01
CA GLY A 38 -11.49 27.38 1.77
C GLY A 38 -10.22 26.55 1.60
N MET A 39 -9.74 25.88 2.66
CA MET A 39 -8.55 25.03 2.59
C MET A 39 -8.74 23.92 1.55
N LYS A 40 -7.76 23.74 0.68
CA LYS A 40 -7.74 22.64 -0.32
C LYS A 40 -7.07 21.41 0.28
N ILE A 41 -7.82 20.33 0.42
CA ILE A 41 -7.34 19.08 1.03
C ILE A 41 -7.36 17.97 -0.02
N ALA A 42 -6.20 17.35 -0.24
CA ALA A 42 -6.08 16.13 -1.03
C ALA A 42 -6.23 14.89 -0.13
N VAL A 43 -7.22 14.06 -0.39
CA VAL A 43 -7.36 12.74 0.24
C VAL A 43 -6.77 11.68 -0.68
N LYS A 44 -5.60 11.16 -0.32
CA LYS A 44 -4.91 10.10 -1.04
C LYS A 44 -5.46 8.75 -0.60
N ALA A 45 -6.48 8.25 -1.28
CA ALA A 45 -7.03 6.91 -1.07
C ALA A 45 -6.09 5.82 -1.65
N ASN A 46 -6.33 4.55 -1.31
CA ASN A 46 -5.70 3.40 -1.96
C ASN A 46 -6.69 2.75 -2.92
N LEU A 47 -6.49 2.93 -4.23
CA LEU A 47 -7.41 2.42 -5.26
C LEU A 47 -6.82 1.28 -6.10
N VAL A 48 -5.56 1.00 -6.00
CA VAL A 48 -4.69 -0.02 -6.61
C VAL A 48 -5.09 -0.49 -8.03
N ALA A 49 -6.35 -0.88 -8.25
CA ALA A 49 -6.92 -1.36 -9.52
C ALA A 49 -8.46 -1.28 -9.48
N LYS A 50 -9.13 -1.64 -10.58
CA LYS A 50 -10.59 -1.74 -10.65
C LYS A 50 -11.09 -2.92 -9.80
N MET A 51 -11.17 -2.74 -8.48
CA MET A 51 -11.55 -3.75 -7.50
C MET A 51 -12.81 -3.32 -6.76
N LYS A 52 -13.68 -4.29 -6.42
CA LYS A 52 -14.85 -4.01 -5.57
C LYS A 52 -14.41 -3.78 -4.12
N PRO A 53 -15.07 -2.89 -3.35
CA PRO A 53 -14.70 -2.60 -1.96
C PRO A 53 -14.64 -3.84 -1.06
N GLY A 54 -15.61 -4.76 -1.20
CA GLY A 54 -15.68 -6.01 -0.42
C GLY A 54 -14.53 -7.00 -0.64
N THR A 55 -13.55 -6.68 -1.49
CA THR A 55 -12.34 -7.51 -1.67
C THR A 55 -11.25 -7.22 -0.65
N GLY A 56 -11.36 -6.16 0.14
CA GLY A 56 -10.30 -5.70 1.05
C GLY A 56 -9.07 -5.12 0.34
N ALA A 57 -9.13 -4.92 -1.00
CA ALA A 57 -7.99 -4.43 -1.78
C ALA A 57 -7.87 -2.89 -1.81
N VAL A 58 -8.97 -2.18 -1.65
CA VAL A 58 -9.07 -0.71 -1.78
C VAL A 58 -9.62 -0.08 -0.51
N THR A 59 -9.28 1.18 -0.26
CA THR A 59 -9.93 1.96 0.81
C THR A 59 -11.42 2.00 0.54
N HIS A 60 -12.23 1.69 1.54
CA HIS A 60 -13.68 1.57 1.36
C HIS A 60 -14.32 2.94 1.10
N PRO A 61 -15.16 3.07 0.05
CA PRO A 61 -15.70 4.37 -0.36
C PRO A 61 -16.55 5.05 0.71
N VAL A 62 -17.25 4.30 1.56
CA VAL A 62 -18.03 4.87 2.67
C VAL A 62 -17.13 5.63 3.65
N LEU A 63 -16.00 5.06 4.06
CA LEU A 63 -15.06 5.75 4.97
C LEU A 63 -14.51 7.02 4.33
N VAL A 64 -14.14 6.97 3.05
CA VAL A 64 -13.65 8.15 2.32
C VAL A 64 -14.74 9.21 2.19
N THR A 65 -15.99 8.80 1.90
CA THR A 65 -17.14 9.70 1.77
C THR A 65 -17.44 10.41 3.09
N GLU A 66 -17.43 9.68 4.21
CA GLU A 66 -17.70 10.28 5.53
C GLU A 66 -16.55 11.20 5.98
N LEU A 67 -15.30 10.86 5.69
CA LEU A 67 -14.19 11.79 5.90
C LEU A 67 -14.38 13.07 5.07
N CYS A 68 -14.68 12.94 3.78
CA CYS A 68 -14.94 14.12 2.91
C CYS A 68 -16.08 14.97 3.46
N ARG A 69 -17.17 14.37 3.92
CA ARG A 69 -18.29 15.08 4.54
C ARG A 69 -17.83 15.90 5.74
N LEU A 70 -17.06 15.29 6.65
CA LEU A 70 -16.52 15.96 7.85
C LEU A 70 -15.61 17.15 7.52
N LEU A 71 -14.81 17.05 6.46
CA LEU A 71 -13.92 18.11 6.01
C LEU A 71 -14.71 19.25 5.34
N ILE A 72 -15.70 18.92 4.51
CA ILE A 72 -16.56 19.88 3.80
C ILE A 72 -17.47 20.64 4.79
N GLU A 73 -17.99 19.97 5.82
CA GLU A 73 -18.74 20.63 6.91
C GLU A 73 -17.92 21.71 7.64
N ARG A 74 -16.58 21.61 7.58
CA ARG A 74 -15.64 22.63 8.10
C ARG A 74 -15.23 23.68 7.05
N GLY A 75 -15.83 23.62 5.87
CA GLY A 75 -15.60 24.54 4.77
C GLY A 75 -14.43 24.22 3.85
N ALA A 76 -13.79 23.04 3.97
CA ALA A 76 -12.70 22.65 3.08
C ALA A 76 -13.19 22.31 1.67
N GLN A 77 -12.30 22.49 0.70
CA GLN A 77 -12.42 21.98 -0.66
C GLN A 77 -11.65 20.66 -0.75
N VAL A 78 -12.34 19.56 -1.01
CA VAL A 78 -11.75 18.22 -0.95
C VAL A 78 -11.62 17.61 -2.34
N VAL A 79 -10.42 17.11 -2.66
CA VAL A 79 -10.13 16.32 -3.86
C VAL A 79 -9.67 14.93 -3.42
N VAL A 80 -10.29 13.89 -3.96
CA VAL A 80 -9.95 12.48 -3.69
C VAL A 80 -9.28 11.86 -4.90
N GLY A 81 -8.19 11.15 -4.72
CA GLY A 81 -7.51 10.50 -5.84
C GLY A 81 -6.48 9.44 -5.44
N ASP A 82 -5.96 8.81 -6.47
CA ASP A 82 -4.82 7.89 -6.45
C ASP A 82 -4.24 7.85 -7.87
N SER A 83 -2.98 7.46 -8.02
CA SER A 83 -2.44 6.99 -9.28
C SER A 83 -2.26 5.46 -9.23
N PRO A 84 -3.30 4.70 -9.58
CA PRO A 84 -3.21 3.24 -9.65
C PRO A 84 -2.20 2.77 -10.71
N GLY A 85 -1.78 1.53 -10.63
CA GLY A 85 -0.93 0.96 -11.67
C GLY A 85 -1.63 0.88 -13.02
N GLY A 86 -0.88 1.13 -14.11
CA GLY A 86 -1.40 1.14 -15.48
C GLY A 86 -1.45 2.54 -16.11
N PRO A 87 -2.24 2.75 -17.14
CA PRO A 87 -2.32 4.03 -17.84
C PRO A 87 -2.72 5.19 -16.91
N TRP A 88 -1.99 6.28 -16.95
CA TRP A 88 -2.31 7.49 -16.21
C TRP A 88 -3.12 8.44 -17.10
N ASN A 89 -4.42 8.15 -17.24
CA ASN A 89 -5.35 8.93 -18.05
C ASN A 89 -6.79 8.80 -17.56
N ALA A 90 -7.66 9.68 -18.07
CA ALA A 90 -9.07 9.76 -17.67
C ALA A 90 -9.83 8.44 -17.86
N ALA A 91 -9.66 7.75 -18.96
CA ALA A 91 -10.42 6.54 -19.26
C ALA A 91 -10.14 5.43 -18.24
N TRP A 92 -8.86 5.21 -17.91
CA TRP A 92 -8.42 4.19 -16.96
C TRP A 92 -8.85 4.54 -15.53
N VAL A 93 -8.56 5.76 -15.09
CA VAL A 93 -8.83 6.19 -13.71
C VAL A 93 -10.34 6.29 -13.44
N ASN A 94 -11.13 6.78 -14.40
CA ASN A 94 -12.60 6.78 -14.28
C ASN A 94 -13.19 5.37 -14.16
N ALA A 95 -12.64 4.39 -14.90
CA ALA A 95 -13.07 2.99 -14.76
C ALA A 95 -12.76 2.44 -13.36
N ILE A 96 -11.65 2.88 -12.74
CA ILE A 96 -11.29 2.51 -11.36
C ILE A 96 -12.22 3.19 -10.37
N TYR A 97 -12.47 4.51 -10.47
CA TYR A 97 -13.43 5.20 -9.61
C TYR A 97 -14.81 4.54 -9.61
N SER A 98 -15.30 4.17 -10.78
CA SER A 98 -16.58 3.47 -10.91
C SER A 98 -16.53 2.06 -10.30
N GLY A 99 -15.44 1.31 -10.54
CA GLY A 99 -15.29 -0.07 -10.07
C GLY A 99 -15.09 -0.19 -8.56
N THR A 100 -14.48 0.82 -7.94
CA THR A 100 -14.24 0.90 -6.49
C THR A 100 -15.38 1.55 -5.73
N GLY A 101 -16.38 2.11 -6.43
CA GLY A 101 -17.47 2.88 -5.81
C GLY A 101 -17.04 4.27 -5.30
N MET A 102 -15.83 4.74 -5.65
CA MET A 102 -15.29 6.01 -5.12
C MET A 102 -16.06 7.23 -5.60
N ARG A 103 -16.88 7.12 -6.66
CA ARG A 103 -17.79 8.20 -7.08
C ARG A 103 -18.77 8.64 -6.00
N ALA A 104 -18.99 7.84 -4.97
CA ALA A 104 -19.83 8.23 -3.84
C ALA A 104 -19.40 9.53 -3.15
N VAL A 105 -18.10 9.90 -3.22
CA VAL A 105 -17.60 11.15 -2.62
C VAL A 105 -18.17 12.40 -3.30
N GLU A 106 -18.59 12.30 -4.57
CA GLU A 106 -19.16 13.42 -5.32
C GLU A 106 -20.53 13.84 -4.75
N ALA A 107 -21.29 12.88 -4.16
CA ALA A 107 -22.58 13.15 -3.54
C ALA A 107 -22.50 14.03 -2.27
N VAL A 108 -21.31 14.16 -1.67
CA VAL A 108 -21.10 15.02 -0.50
C VAL A 108 -20.35 16.31 -0.85
N GLY A 109 -20.13 16.57 -2.14
CA GLY A 109 -19.47 17.79 -2.63
C GLY A 109 -17.94 17.70 -2.78
N ALA A 110 -17.33 16.53 -2.51
CA ALA A 110 -15.92 16.31 -2.84
C ALA A 110 -15.75 16.10 -4.33
N LYS A 111 -14.55 16.39 -4.85
CA LYS A 111 -14.19 16.17 -6.25
C LYS A 111 -13.29 14.92 -6.36
N LEU A 112 -13.46 14.14 -7.42
CA LEU A 112 -12.47 13.15 -7.82
C LEU A 112 -11.35 13.82 -8.62
N ASN A 113 -10.13 13.35 -8.45
CA ASN A 113 -9.02 13.89 -9.22
C ASN A 113 -9.14 13.52 -10.71
N HIS A 114 -9.09 14.53 -11.56
CA HIS A 114 -9.05 14.43 -13.01
C HIS A 114 -7.87 15.17 -13.63
N ASP A 115 -6.94 15.63 -12.80
CA ASP A 115 -5.66 16.15 -13.28
C ASP A 115 -4.66 14.99 -13.43
N PHE A 116 -4.23 14.75 -14.66
CA PHE A 116 -3.26 13.72 -15.05
C PHE A 116 -1.90 14.32 -15.37
N SER A 117 -1.69 15.58 -15.07
CA SER A 117 -0.40 16.24 -15.22
C SER A 117 0.65 15.64 -14.28
N GLN A 118 1.90 15.71 -14.70
CA GLN A 118 3.05 15.21 -13.99
C GLN A 118 4.11 16.29 -13.95
N LYS A 119 4.88 16.29 -12.90
CA LYS A 119 6.05 17.13 -12.77
C LYS A 119 7.23 16.33 -12.26
N GLU A 120 8.43 16.77 -12.56
CA GLU A 120 9.63 16.23 -11.94
C GLU A 120 9.88 16.96 -10.62
N VAL A 121 9.92 16.21 -9.54
CA VAL A 121 10.25 16.71 -8.20
C VAL A 121 11.74 16.56 -7.95
N ARG A 122 12.36 17.58 -7.35
CA ARG A 122 13.70 17.50 -6.75
C ARG A 122 13.56 17.49 -5.24
N PHE A 123 14.13 16.48 -4.60
CA PHE A 123 14.13 16.28 -3.14
C PHE A 123 15.55 15.91 -2.68
N PRO A 124 16.47 16.91 -2.53
CA PRO A 124 17.86 16.67 -2.18
C PRO A 124 18.08 15.93 -0.85
N GLU A 125 17.10 16.01 0.08
CA GLU A 125 17.10 15.33 1.38
C GLU A 125 16.83 13.82 1.26
N GLY A 126 16.37 13.37 0.10
CA GLY A 126 16.08 11.95 -0.17
C GLY A 126 17.32 11.08 -0.02
N LYS A 127 17.17 9.96 0.67
CA LYS A 127 18.28 9.02 0.93
C LYS A 127 18.50 8.02 -0.20
N THR A 128 17.44 7.68 -0.93
CA THR A 128 17.43 6.68 -2.01
C THR A 128 17.07 7.33 -3.33
N VAL A 129 16.13 8.26 -3.36
CA VAL A 129 15.75 9.03 -4.55
C VAL A 129 15.74 10.52 -4.24
N GLN A 130 16.41 11.31 -5.09
CA GLN A 130 16.50 12.77 -4.97
C GLN A 130 15.77 13.49 -6.11
N SER A 131 15.26 12.74 -7.08
CA SER A 131 14.39 13.26 -8.14
C SER A 131 13.45 12.15 -8.59
N PHE A 132 12.17 12.50 -8.80
CA PHE A 132 11.15 11.54 -9.22
C PHE A 132 9.97 12.24 -9.92
N PRO A 133 9.30 11.56 -10.88
CA PRO A 133 8.06 12.04 -11.45
C PRO A 133 6.95 11.98 -10.40
N PHE A 134 6.14 13.01 -10.35
CA PHE A 134 5.11 13.20 -9.34
C PHE A 134 3.79 13.60 -9.98
N THR A 135 2.67 13.11 -9.47
CA THR A 135 1.33 13.52 -9.89
C THR A 135 1.00 14.91 -9.34
N ALA A 136 0.83 15.91 -10.20
CA ALA A 136 0.82 17.32 -9.80
C ALA A 136 -0.31 17.69 -8.84
N TRP A 137 -1.48 17.04 -8.94
CA TRP A 137 -2.66 17.36 -8.13
C TRP A 137 -2.45 17.32 -6.61
N LEU A 138 -1.48 16.53 -6.13
CA LEU A 138 -1.16 16.46 -4.70
C LEU A 138 -0.48 17.73 -4.19
N ASP A 139 0.31 18.40 -5.04
CA ASP A 139 1.00 19.64 -4.66
C ASP A 139 0.12 20.90 -4.81
N GLU A 140 -1.05 20.78 -5.43
CA GLU A 140 -2.02 21.87 -5.51
C GLU A 140 -2.85 22.01 -4.23
N ALA A 141 -2.76 21.03 -3.33
CA ALA A 141 -3.45 21.04 -2.05
C ALA A 141 -2.62 21.73 -0.97
N ASP A 142 -3.30 22.42 -0.05
CA ASP A 142 -2.66 23.01 1.14
C ASP A 142 -2.17 21.92 2.10
N CYS A 143 -2.80 20.73 2.09
CA CYS A 143 -2.32 19.55 2.80
C CYS A 143 -2.86 18.26 2.19
N VAL A 144 -2.19 17.15 2.54
CA VAL A 144 -2.55 15.81 2.11
C VAL A 144 -2.97 14.99 3.33
N ILE A 145 -4.08 14.26 3.19
CA ILE A 145 -4.50 13.19 4.11
C ILE A 145 -4.22 11.86 3.42
N ASP A 146 -3.46 11.00 4.08
CA ASP A 146 -3.28 9.61 3.68
C ASP A 146 -4.46 8.76 4.17
N PHE A 147 -5.20 8.12 3.27
CA PHE A 147 -6.24 7.16 3.65
C PHE A 147 -5.96 5.80 3.00
N CYS A 148 -5.13 5.05 3.65
CA CYS A 148 -4.62 3.78 3.14
C CYS A 148 -5.53 2.59 3.48
N LYS A 149 -5.10 1.40 3.08
CA LYS A 149 -5.75 0.11 3.30
C LYS A 149 -4.74 -0.89 3.85
N LEU A 150 -5.07 -1.55 4.96
CA LEU A 150 -4.21 -2.60 5.54
C LEU A 150 -4.38 -3.91 4.76
N LYS A 151 -3.27 -4.42 4.21
CA LYS A 151 -3.23 -5.67 3.43
C LYS A 151 -1.83 -6.24 3.32
N THR A 152 -1.72 -7.55 3.06
CA THR A 152 -0.45 -8.19 2.69
C THR A 152 0.08 -7.70 1.35
N HIS A 153 1.37 -7.84 1.14
CA HIS A 153 2.04 -7.48 -0.12
C HIS A 153 3.24 -8.38 -0.40
N ALA A 154 3.31 -8.88 -1.63
CA ALA A 154 4.32 -9.87 -2.02
C ALA A 154 5.78 -9.37 -1.87
N MET A 155 6.08 -8.12 -2.26
CA MET A 155 7.44 -7.56 -2.18
C MET A 155 7.72 -6.91 -0.82
N ALA A 156 6.81 -6.11 -0.31
CA ALA A 156 7.05 -5.28 0.90
C ALA A 156 6.60 -5.95 2.21
N GLY A 157 6.05 -7.18 2.16
CA GLY A 157 5.42 -7.86 3.28
C GLY A 157 4.01 -7.32 3.57
N MET A 158 3.89 -6.00 3.69
CA MET A 158 2.65 -5.29 3.98
C MET A 158 2.46 -4.10 3.03
N SER A 159 1.21 -3.77 2.72
CA SER A 159 0.79 -2.51 2.12
C SER A 159 -0.10 -1.79 3.12
N CYS A 160 0.33 -0.62 3.54
CA CYS A 160 -0.40 0.26 4.44
C CYS A 160 -0.04 1.72 4.11
N ALA A 161 0.19 2.58 5.09
CA ALA A 161 0.35 4.02 4.94
C ALA A 161 1.58 4.42 4.10
N VAL A 162 2.79 4.00 4.50
CA VAL A 162 4.02 4.37 3.78
C VAL A 162 3.97 3.94 2.32
N LYS A 163 3.48 2.73 2.05
CA LYS A 163 3.40 2.24 0.67
C LYS A 163 2.28 2.89 -0.13
N ASN A 164 1.26 3.48 0.51
CA ASN A 164 0.17 4.16 -0.19
C ASN A 164 0.69 5.31 -1.06
N PHE A 165 1.75 6.00 -0.62
CA PHE A 165 2.36 7.07 -1.41
C PHE A 165 3.18 6.61 -2.63
N PHE A 166 3.33 5.32 -2.89
CA PHE A 166 3.72 4.89 -4.24
C PHE A 166 2.68 5.30 -5.29
N GLY A 167 1.46 5.64 -4.88
CA GLY A 167 0.42 6.26 -5.68
C GLY A 167 0.64 7.74 -6.04
N CYS A 168 1.72 8.38 -5.60
CA CYS A 168 2.13 9.69 -6.10
C CYS A 168 3.00 9.60 -7.38
N ILE A 169 3.57 8.42 -7.65
CA ILE A 169 4.25 8.14 -8.90
C ILE A 169 3.20 7.81 -9.97
N PRO A 170 3.24 8.45 -11.15
CA PRO A 170 2.32 8.14 -12.25
C PRO A 170 2.30 6.65 -12.59
N GLY A 171 1.12 6.07 -12.77
CA GLY A 171 0.94 4.63 -12.88
C GLY A 171 1.78 3.94 -13.95
N THR A 172 2.04 4.61 -15.07
CA THR A 172 2.90 4.13 -16.16
C THR A 172 4.39 4.05 -15.81
N ARG A 173 4.84 4.82 -14.79
CA ARG A 173 6.24 4.89 -14.36
C ARG A 173 6.58 3.89 -13.25
N LYS A 174 5.58 3.27 -12.60
CA LYS A 174 5.81 2.34 -11.48
C LYS A 174 6.69 1.13 -11.80
N PRO A 175 6.60 0.47 -12.97
CA PRO A 175 7.51 -0.63 -13.33
C PRO A 175 8.98 -0.20 -13.37
N GLU A 176 9.26 1.04 -13.79
CA GLU A 176 10.61 1.62 -13.79
C GLU A 176 11.19 1.71 -12.38
N PHE A 177 10.41 2.15 -11.40
CA PHE A 177 10.85 2.21 -10.00
C PHE A 177 11.15 0.83 -9.40
N HIS A 178 10.42 -0.20 -9.80
CA HIS A 178 10.77 -1.57 -9.43
C HIS A 178 12.06 -2.06 -10.09
N TYR A 179 12.34 -1.59 -11.32
CA TYR A 179 13.60 -1.90 -12.02
C TYR A 179 14.78 -1.18 -11.37
N LEU A 180 14.64 0.11 -11.06
CA LEU A 180 15.69 0.93 -10.44
C LEU A 180 15.99 0.50 -8.99
N HIS A 181 14.99 -0.02 -8.27
CA HIS A 181 15.08 -0.48 -6.89
C HIS A 181 14.68 -1.97 -6.78
N PRO A 182 15.47 -2.90 -7.32
CA PRO A 182 15.08 -4.32 -7.37
C PRO A 182 15.13 -5.01 -6.01
N ARG A 183 15.91 -4.50 -5.07
CA ARG A 183 15.99 -5.00 -3.69
C ARG A 183 14.85 -4.42 -2.86
N THR A 184 14.23 -5.26 -2.04
CA THR A 184 13.12 -4.81 -1.17
C THR A 184 13.52 -3.66 -0.25
N ASP A 185 14.72 -3.70 0.32
CA ASP A 185 15.21 -2.66 1.23
C ASP A 185 15.34 -1.30 0.51
N ASP A 186 15.91 -1.29 -0.71
CA ASP A 186 16.07 -0.07 -1.51
C ASP A 186 14.71 0.47 -1.96
N PHE A 187 13.80 -0.43 -2.40
CA PHE A 187 12.44 -0.05 -2.78
C PHE A 187 11.66 0.55 -1.61
N CYS A 188 11.71 -0.07 -0.44
CA CYS A 188 11.02 0.44 0.74
C CYS A 188 11.67 1.73 1.27
N SER A 189 12.98 1.87 1.16
CA SER A 189 13.69 3.11 1.47
C SER A 189 13.28 4.26 0.53
N MET A 190 13.12 4.00 -0.77
CA MET A 190 12.57 4.96 -1.74
C MET A 190 11.14 5.38 -1.37
N LEU A 191 10.28 4.44 -0.94
CA LEU A 191 8.93 4.79 -0.47
C LEU A 191 8.93 5.74 0.73
N VAL A 192 9.91 5.60 1.63
CA VAL A 192 10.09 6.54 2.75
C VAL A 192 10.47 7.93 2.23
N ASP A 193 11.33 8.06 1.20
CA ASP A 193 11.64 9.36 0.59
C ASP A 193 10.39 10.05 0.02
N LEU A 194 9.49 9.30 -0.63
CA LEU A 194 8.23 9.85 -1.12
C LEU A 194 7.36 10.39 0.03
N ASN A 195 7.32 9.67 1.16
CA ASN A 195 6.58 10.11 2.35
C ASN A 195 7.21 11.34 3.01
N GLU A 196 8.54 11.41 3.09
CA GLU A 196 9.25 12.57 3.63
C GLU A 196 9.09 13.83 2.76
N TYR A 197 8.90 13.66 1.45
CA TYR A 197 8.53 14.76 0.56
C TYR A 197 7.10 15.25 0.81
N ILE A 198 6.12 14.34 0.84
CA ILE A 198 4.70 14.68 0.93
C ILE A 198 4.30 15.14 2.33
N ARG A 199 4.78 14.49 3.38
CA ARG A 199 4.49 14.77 4.80
C ARG A 199 2.99 14.93 5.06
N PRO A 200 2.20 13.84 4.95
CA PRO A 200 0.76 13.93 5.14
C PRO A 200 0.41 14.51 6.52
N ARG A 201 -0.58 15.38 6.55
CA ARG A 201 -1.05 16.03 7.78
C ARG A 201 -1.72 15.06 8.75
N LEU A 202 -2.35 14.03 8.19
CA LEU A 202 -3.08 12.98 8.91
C LEU A 202 -2.98 11.69 8.09
N THR A 203 -2.81 10.59 8.79
CA THR A 203 -2.87 9.24 8.21
C THR A 203 -4.04 8.49 8.80
N LEU A 204 -4.91 7.94 7.95
CA LEU A 204 -6.01 7.05 8.31
C LEU A 204 -5.77 5.67 7.70
N VAL A 205 -6.04 4.63 8.46
CA VAL A 205 -5.93 3.24 7.99
C VAL A 205 -7.27 2.54 8.08
N ASP A 206 -7.82 2.19 6.92
CA ASP A 206 -8.96 1.29 6.84
C ASP A 206 -8.50 -0.14 7.14
N ALA A 207 -8.74 -0.58 8.37
CA ALA A 207 -8.53 -1.92 8.87
C ALA A 207 -9.86 -2.62 9.24
N VAL A 208 -10.99 -2.17 8.69
CA VAL A 208 -12.28 -2.84 8.91
C VAL A 208 -12.31 -4.19 8.18
N LEU A 209 -12.09 -4.18 6.86
CA LEU A 209 -11.97 -5.38 6.04
C LEU A 209 -10.60 -5.39 5.37
N CYS A 210 -9.64 -6.04 5.98
CA CYS A 210 -8.28 -6.19 5.47
C CYS A 210 -8.20 -7.20 4.32
N MET A 211 -7.00 -7.36 3.73
CA MET A 211 -6.73 -8.46 2.80
C MET A 211 -5.52 -9.25 3.27
N GLU A 212 -5.67 -10.55 3.44
CA GLU A 212 -4.63 -11.51 3.80
C GLU A 212 -4.21 -12.40 2.62
N GLY A 213 -3.15 -13.20 2.78
CA GLY A 213 -2.71 -14.16 1.76
C GLY A 213 -2.07 -13.47 0.54
N ASN A 214 -2.51 -13.79 -0.66
CA ASN A 214 -1.89 -13.38 -1.94
C ASN A 214 -2.17 -11.89 -2.32
N GLY A 215 -2.03 -10.96 -1.35
CA GLY A 215 -2.15 -9.52 -1.60
C GLY A 215 -1.08 -8.95 -2.54
N PRO A 216 -1.25 -7.75 -3.06
CA PRO A 216 -2.21 -6.72 -2.63
C PRO A 216 -3.57 -6.73 -3.35
N THR A 217 -3.82 -7.66 -4.31
CA THR A 217 -5.03 -7.64 -5.16
C THR A 217 -5.73 -9.01 -5.26
N GLN A 218 -5.06 -10.09 -4.89
CA GLN A 218 -5.52 -11.47 -5.10
C GLN A 218 -5.59 -12.27 -3.78
N GLY A 219 -5.57 -11.57 -2.65
CA GLY A 219 -5.73 -12.19 -1.33
C GLY A 219 -7.20 -12.43 -0.96
N THR A 220 -7.41 -12.85 0.27
CA THR A 220 -8.72 -13.13 0.86
C THR A 220 -9.12 -11.97 1.77
N PRO A 221 -10.37 -11.49 1.72
CA PRO A 221 -10.86 -10.51 2.69
C PRO A 221 -10.82 -11.09 4.11
N ARG A 222 -10.31 -10.30 5.05
CA ARG A 222 -10.24 -10.63 6.48
C ARG A 222 -10.82 -9.50 7.31
N HIS A 223 -11.90 -9.77 8.03
CA HIS A 223 -12.50 -8.78 8.91
C HIS A 223 -11.65 -8.58 10.17
N MET A 224 -11.30 -7.32 10.44
CA MET A 224 -10.58 -6.91 11.66
C MET A 224 -11.45 -5.95 12.50
N GLY A 225 -12.29 -5.15 11.86
CA GLY A 225 -13.23 -4.26 12.54
C GLY A 225 -12.59 -3.06 13.21
N ALA A 226 -11.44 -2.59 12.72
CA ALA A 226 -10.69 -1.46 13.27
C ALA A 226 -10.52 -0.31 12.28
N LEU A 227 -10.46 0.90 12.80
CA LEU A 227 -10.01 2.11 12.10
C LEU A 227 -8.88 2.74 12.91
N LEU A 228 -7.79 3.12 12.24
CA LEU A 228 -6.69 3.82 12.88
C LEU A 228 -6.56 5.24 12.34
N ALA A 229 -6.12 6.14 13.21
CA ALA A 229 -5.59 7.45 12.82
C ALA A 229 -4.20 7.64 13.41
N ALA A 230 -3.30 8.29 12.68
CA ALA A 230 -1.93 8.52 13.12
C ALA A 230 -1.41 9.87 12.63
N ARG A 231 -0.47 10.42 13.39
CA ARG A 231 0.22 11.67 13.04
C ARG A 231 1.27 11.49 11.97
N THR A 232 1.78 10.25 11.83
CA THR A 232 2.75 9.90 10.79
C THR A 232 2.40 8.55 10.16
N PRO A 233 2.71 8.33 8.89
CA PRO A 233 2.52 7.04 8.24
C PRO A 233 3.40 5.94 8.84
N TYR A 234 4.54 6.31 9.42
CA TYR A 234 5.49 5.39 10.03
C TYR A 234 4.96 4.75 11.33
N ALA A 235 4.34 5.57 12.17
CA ALA A 235 3.68 5.10 13.40
C ALA A 235 2.47 4.22 13.07
N ALA A 236 1.68 4.58 12.04
CA ALA A 236 0.57 3.76 11.56
C ALA A 236 1.05 2.39 11.07
N ASP A 237 2.09 2.35 10.21
CA ASP A 237 2.63 1.09 9.67
C ASP A 237 3.19 0.20 10.79
N LEU A 238 3.86 0.77 11.80
CA LEU A 238 4.42 0.01 12.92
C LEU A 238 3.32 -0.69 13.76
N VAL A 239 2.23 0.03 14.10
CA VAL A 239 1.08 -0.57 14.79
C VAL A 239 0.40 -1.60 13.89
N CYS A 240 0.19 -1.32 12.61
CA CYS A 240 -0.43 -2.24 11.67
C CYS A 240 0.37 -3.54 11.46
N ALA A 241 1.70 -3.47 11.48
CA ALA A 241 2.55 -4.66 11.43
C ALA A 241 2.29 -5.58 12.64
N HIS A 242 2.12 -5.01 13.84
CA HIS A 242 1.72 -5.74 15.03
C HIS A 242 0.34 -6.38 14.87
N LEU A 243 -0.67 -5.61 14.40
CA LEU A 243 -2.04 -6.11 14.25
C LEU A 243 -2.13 -7.38 13.40
N ILE A 244 -1.33 -7.48 12.34
CA ILE A 244 -1.32 -8.65 11.45
C ILE A 244 -0.18 -9.63 11.74
N GLY A 245 0.56 -9.43 12.84
CA GLY A 245 1.64 -10.31 13.30
C GLY A 245 2.81 -10.45 12.32
N ILE A 246 3.15 -9.40 11.56
CA ILE A 246 4.36 -9.35 10.73
C ILE A 246 5.51 -8.80 11.58
N PRO A 247 6.63 -9.53 11.71
CA PRO A 247 7.84 -8.99 12.34
C PRO A 247 8.32 -7.72 11.62
N ASN A 248 8.82 -6.72 12.38
CA ASN A 248 9.28 -5.44 11.81
C ASN A 248 10.34 -5.63 10.71
N GLY A 249 11.19 -6.64 10.82
CA GLY A 249 12.20 -6.98 9.81
C GLY A 249 11.63 -7.54 8.49
N ASP A 250 10.39 -8.06 8.52
CA ASP A 250 9.69 -8.63 7.36
C ASP A 250 8.69 -7.63 6.73
N ALA A 251 8.32 -6.56 7.45
CA ALA A 251 7.58 -5.41 6.94
C ALA A 251 8.58 -4.37 6.40
N GLY A 252 8.85 -4.38 5.09
CA GLY A 252 9.95 -3.62 4.50
C GLY A 252 9.85 -2.10 4.74
N THR A 253 8.64 -1.51 4.71
CA THR A 253 8.44 -0.08 5.01
C THR A 253 8.70 0.24 6.48
N VAL A 254 8.29 -0.62 7.40
CA VAL A 254 8.58 -0.47 8.84
C VAL A 254 10.09 -0.57 9.10
N LYS A 255 10.74 -1.59 8.54
CA LYS A 255 12.21 -1.75 8.63
C LYS A 255 12.94 -0.50 8.16
N ALA A 256 12.56 0.05 7.00
CA ALA A 256 13.17 1.26 6.44
C ALA A 256 12.93 2.49 7.33
N SER A 257 11.73 2.63 7.90
CA SER A 257 11.36 3.74 8.78
C SER A 257 12.13 3.70 10.11
N ILE A 258 12.28 2.52 10.73
CA ILE A 258 13.09 2.31 11.93
C ILE A 258 14.56 2.65 11.66
N ALA A 259 15.12 2.13 10.56
CA ALA A 259 16.52 2.38 10.19
C ALA A 259 16.84 3.87 9.96
N ARG A 260 15.83 4.69 9.65
CA ARG A 260 15.94 6.15 9.49
C ARG A 260 15.60 6.94 10.76
N GLY A 261 15.22 6.29 11.86
CA GLY A 261 14.84 6.93 13.11
C GLY A 261 13.48 7.67 13.04
N LEU A 262 12.61 7.32 12.07
CA LEU A 262 11.30 7.96 11.86
C LEU A 262 10.20 7.36 12.74
N CYS A 263 10.41 6.15 13.26
CA CYS A 263 9.60 5.52 14.30
C CYS A 263 10.47 4.62 15.18
N PRO A 264 10.01 4.28 16.40
CA PRO A 264 10.72 3.35 17.26
C PRO A 264 10.69 1.91 16.70
N ASP A 265 11.48 1.03 17.28
CA ASP A 265 11.58 -0.40 16.94
C ASP A 265 10.47 -1.26 17.57
N ASP A 266 9.72 -0.71 18.52
CA ASP A 266 8.59 -1.34 19.19
C ASP A 266 7.43 -0.35 19.26
N TRP A 267 6.23 -0.78 18.83
CA TRP A 267 5.04 0.05 18.87
C TRP A 267 4.64 0.49 20.28
N ARG A 268 5.02 -0.27 21.31
CA ARG A 268 4.77 0.08 22.72
C ARG A 268 5.52 1.33 23.20
N LYS A 269 6.50 1.77 22.42
CA LYS A 269 7.21 3.05 22.66
C LYS A 269 6.47 4.26 22.08
N LEU A 270 5.42 4.03 21.28
CA LEU A 270 4.51 5.08 20.83
C LEU A 270 3.48 5.39 21.91
N SER A 271 2.98 6.62 21.91
CA SER A 271 1.75 6.93 22.64
C SER A 271 0.54 6.51 21.80
N VAL A 272 -0.17 5.47 22.24
CA VAL A 272 -1.31 4.90 21.51
C VAL A 272 -2.59 5.08 22.31
N PHE A 273 -3.63 5.63 21.68
CA PHE A 273 -5.00 5.66 22.19
C PHE A 273 -5.75 4.41 21.73
N GLY A 274 -6.43 3.73 22.63
CA GLY A 274 -7.05 2.43 22.39
C GLY A 274 -6.09 1.28 22.68
N ASP A 275 -6.53 0.06 22.41
CA ASP A 275 -5.78 -1.16 22.67
C ASP A 275 -5.51 -1.93 21.38
N PRO A 276 -4.29 -1.87 20.79
CA PRO A 276 -3.95 -2.65 19.62
C PRO A 276 -4.06 -4.16 19.80
N ASP A 277 -3.80 -4.68 21.01
CA ASP A 277 -3.85 -6.12 21.27
C ASP A 277 -5.29 -6.65 21.16
N ALA A 278 -6.31 -5.82 21.40
CA ALA A 278 -7.71 -6.19 21.22
C ALA A 278 -8.10 -6.45 19.74
N PHE A 279 -7.33 -5.92 18.78
CA PHE A 279 -7.55 -6.07 17.34
C PHE A 279 -6.51 -6.97 16.69
N ALA A 280 -5.48 -7.39 17.40
CA ALA A 280 -4.39 -8.17 16.84
C ALA A 280 -4.87 -9.56 16.36
N GLN A 281 -4.48 -9.92 15.15
CA GLN A 281 -4.80 -11.19 14.51
C GLN A 281 -3.49 -11.91 14.11
N PRO A 282 -2.81 -12.57 15.06
CA PRO A 282 -1.51 -13.22 14.79
C PRO A 282 -1.61 -14.36 13.77
N ASP A 283 -2.80 -14.91 13.57
CA ASP A 283 -3.15 -15.94 12.58
C ASP A 283 -3.43 -15.38 11.18
N PHE A 284 -3.28 -14.05 10.98
CA PHE A 284 -3.40 -13.42 9.67
C PHE A 284 -2.50 -14.10 8.64
N GLU A 285 -3.05 -14.53 7.49
CA GLU A 285 -2.29 -15.25 6.47
C GLU A 285 -1.27 -14.33 5.80
N LYS A 286 0.01 -14.53 6.10
CA LYS A 286 1.13 -13.72 5.59
C LYS A 286 1.78 -14.38 4.37
N LEU A 287 2.24 -13.56 3.44
CA LEU A 287 3.12 -14.04 2.38
C LEU A 287 4.51 -14.34 2.95
N PRO A 288 5.22 -15.35 2.40
CA PRO A 288 6.60 -15.58 2.79
C PRO A 288 7.42 -14.30 2.55
N PRO A 289 8.16 -13.80 3.55
CA PRO A 289 8.97 -12.62 3.36
C PRO A 289 9.98 -12.87 2.23
N PRO A 290 10.26 -11.86 1.41
CA PRO A 290 11.36 -11.92 0.44
C PRO A 290 12.69 -11.83 1.18
N LYS A 291 13.03 -12.86 1.97
CA LYS A 291 14.35 -12.95 2.58
C LYS A 291 15.37 -13.17 1.47
N ASP A 292 16.29 -12.25 1.33
CA ASP A 292 17.56 -12.52 0.68
C ASP A 292 18.27 -13.56 1.55
N ILE A 293 18.15 -14.82 1.15
CA ILE A 293 18.88 -15.90 1.82
C ILE A 293 20.34 -15.72 1.38
N LYS A 294 21.11 -15.02 2.20
CA LYS A 294 22.52 -14.76 1.97
C LYS A 294 23.35 -16.01 2.22
N PHE A 295 23.19 -17.04 1.36
CA PHE A 295 24.02 -18.25 1.42
C PHE A 295 25.49 -17.92 1.08
N HIS A 296 25.76 -16.85 0.33
CA HIS A 296 27.11 -16.46 -0.05
C HIS A 296 28.01 -16.04 1.14
N GLU A 297 27.44 -15.58 2.24
CA GLU A 297 28.22 -15.29 3.45
C GLU A 297 28.76 -16.56 4.13
N LYS A 298 28.17 -17.72 3.85
CA LYS A 298 28.55 -19.03 4.45
C LYS A 298 29.24 -20.00 3.50
N LEU A 299 29.03 -19.90 2.18
CA LEU A 299 29.57 -20.83 1.18
C LEU A 299 29.84 -20.07 -0.15
N PRO A 300 31.04 -19.49 -0.35
CA PRO A 300 31.39 -18.84 -1.61
C PRO A 300 31.40 -19.85 -2.78
N GLY A 301 30.71 -19.52 -3.87
CA GLY A 301 30.69 -20.31 -5.12
C GLY A 301 29.42 -21.15 -5.37
N VAL A 302 28.66 -21.50 -4.33
CA VAL A 302 27.42 -22.31 -4.46
C VAL A 302 26.17 -21.40 -4.33
N SER A 303 26.34 -20.16 -3.98
CA SER A 303 25.34 -19.25 -3.44
C SER A 303 24.30 -18.74 -4.45
N ALA A 304 24.72 -18.29 -5.62
CA ALA A 304 23.80 -17.61 -6.56
C ALA A 304 22.72 -18.57 -7.11
N PHE A 305 23.10 -19.82 -7.41
CA PHE A 305 22.13 -20.83 -7.88
C PHE A 305 21.16 -21.25 -6.77
N LEU A 306 21.65 -21.41 -5.54
CA LEU A 306 20.80 -21.77 -4.39
C LEU A 306 19.87 -20.63 -4.01
N GLU A 307 20.35 -19.38 -4.00
CA GLU A 307 19.52 -18.20 -3.77
C GLU A 307 18.39 -18.08 -4.80
N GLN A 308 18.71 -18.26 -6.07
CA GLN A 308 17.75 -18.22 -7.15
C GLN A 308 16.69 -19.33 -7.03
N TYR A 309 17.08 -20.52 -6.57
CA TYR A 309 16.20 -21.67 -6.43
C TYR A 309 15.32 -21.61 -5.18
N PHE A 310 15.85 -21.12 -4.06
CA PHE A 310 15.16 -21.11 -2.77
C PHE A 310 14.35 -19.86 -2.49
N ALA A 311 14.69 -18.75 -3.11
CA ALA A 311 13.95 -17.51 -2.91
C ALA A 311 12.50 -17.60 -3.40
N PRO A 312 11.55 -16.90 -2.71
CA PRO A 312 10.17 -16.79 -3.17
C PRO A 312 10.12 -16.25 -4.59
N GLY A 313 9.28 -16.81 -5.43
CA GLY A 313 9.14 -16.35 -6.81
C GLY A 313 7.73 -16.52 -7.34
N PRO A 314 7.38 -15.80 -8.42
CA PRO A 314 6.05 -15.94 -9.01
C PRO A 314 5.87 -17.30 -9.68
N LYS A 315 4.71 -17.93 -9.45
CA LYS A 315 4.30 -19.20 -10.06
C LYS A 315 2.95 -19.05 -10.74
N VAL A 316 2.82 -19.53 -11.98
CA VAL A 316 1.59 -19.50 -12.76
C VAL A 316 0.75 -20.74 -12.50
N ASP A 317 -0.50 -20.53 -12.12
CA ASP A 317 -1.55 -21.53 -12.20
C ASP A 317 -2.11 -21.53 -13.64
N LYS A 318 -1.74 -22.56 -14.39
CA LYS A 318 -2.14 -22.69 -15.80
C LYS A 318 -3.65 -22.91 -15.97
N THR A 319 -4.35 -23.41 -14.95
CA THR A 319 -5.80 -23.63 -15.00
C THR A 319 -6.55 -22.31 -14.98
N LYS A 320 -6.09 -21.34 -14.18
CA LYS A 320 -6.66 -20.00 -14.06
C LYS A 320 -6.17 -19.03 -15.14
N CYS A 321 -5.00 -19.28 -15.73
CA CYS A 321 -4.41 -18.39 -16.72
C CYS A 321 -5.20 -18.39 -18.03
N VAL A 322 -5.59 -17.21 -18.50
CA VAL A 322 -6.33 -17.01 -19.76
C VAL A 322 -5.48 -16.42 -20.88
N GLY A 323 -4.16 -16.26 -20.69
CA GLY A 323 -3.24 -15.77 -21.72
C GLY A 323 -3.42 -14.30 -22.08
N CYS A 324 -4.00 -13.47 -21.22
CA CYS A 324 -4.35 -12.07 -21.51
C CYS A 324 -3.15 -11.11 -21.72
N GLY A 325 -1.92 -11.52 -21.47
CA GLY A 325 -0.70 -10.74 -21.68
C GLY A 325 -0.41 -9.66 -20.62
N LYS A 326 -1.27 -9.42 -19.62
CA LYS A 326 -1.04 -8.36 -18.62
C LYS A 326 0.28 -8.52 -17.87
N CYS A 327 0.63 -9.74 -17.47
CA CYS A 327 1.91 -10.02 -16.81
C CYS A 327 3.13 -9.71 -17.68
N GLU A 328 3.02 -9.89 -19.01
CA GLU A 328 4.06 -9.54 -19.97
C GLU A 328 4.21 -8.01 -20.08
N GLN A 329 3.10 -7.27 -20.16
CA GLN A 329 3.10 -5.82 -20.27
C GLN A 329 3.72 -5.10 -19.05
N VAL A 330 3.54 -5.66 -17.85
CA VAL A 330 4.00 -5.00 -16.60
C VAL A 330 5.35 -5.52 -16.10
N CYS A 331 5.96 -6.49 -16.77
CA CYS A 331 7.25 -7.05 -16.35
C CYS A 331 8.40 -6.14 -16.77
N PRO A 332 9.07 -5.42 -15.83
CA PRO A 332 10.15 -4.51 -16.18
C PRO A 332 11.38 -5.22 -16.78
N MET A 333 11.54 -6.53 -16.47
CA MET A 333 12.65 -7.36 -16.94
C MET A 333 12.31 -8.19 -18.18
N GLY A 334 11.07 -8.13 -18.70
CA GLY A 334 10.64 -8.98 -19.81
C GLY A 334 10.62 -10.49 -19.52
N MET A 335 10.67 -10.89 -18.24
CA MET A 335 10.72 -12.30 -17.83
C MET A 335 9.37 -13.02 -17.92
N ALA A 336 8.28 -12.30 -18.06
CA ALA A 336 6.95 -12.84 -18.29
C ALA A 336 6.62 -12.82 -19.79
N LYS A 337 6.23 -13.95 -20.36
CA LYS A 337 5.82 -14.10 -21.76
C LYS A 337 4.58 -14.95 -21.85
N VAL A 338 3.73 -14.68 -22.85
CA VAL A 338 2.61 -15.57 -23.19
C VAL A 338 3.03 -16.49 -24.32
N VAL A 339 3.00 -17.80 -24.05
CA VAL A 339 3.38 -18.84 -24.99
C VAL A 339 2.26 -19.88 -25.04
N SER A 340 1.74 -20.18 -26.24
CA SER A 340 0.63 -21.12 -26.44
C SER A 340 -0.58 -20.78 -25.55
N GLY A 341 -0.95 -19.48 -25.49
CA GLY A 341 -2.12 -19.00 -24.72
C GLY A 341 -1.99 -19.04 -23.19
N LYS A 342 -0.80 -19.29 -22.65
CA LYS A 342 -0.54 -19.33 -21.21
C LYS A 342 0.70 -18.53 -20.86
N ALA A 343 0.67 -17.89 -19.68
CA ALA A 343 1.85 -17.20 -19.18
C ALA A 343 2.97 -18.19 -18.83
N ARG A 344 4.19 -17.83 -19.18
CA ARG A 344 5.44 -18.45 -18.73
C ARG A 344 6.29 -17.40 -18.07
N LEU A 345 6.82 -17.72 -16.88
CA LEU A 345 7.65 -16.82 -16.09
C LEU A 345 9.06 -17.44 -15.99
N ARG A 346 10.05 -16.75 -16.54
CA ARG A 346 11.47 -17.11 -16.37
C ARG A 346 11.95 -16.55 -15.03
N ARG A 347 12.91 -17.22 -14.39
CA ARG A 347 13.41 -16.85 -13.06
C ARG A 347 14.84 -16.29 -13.07
N ASP A 348 15.56 -16.50 -14.16
CA ASP A 348 16.99 -16.21 -14.33
C ASP A 348 17.31 -14.75 -13.99
N ASP A 349 16.59 -13.77 -14.58
CA ASP A 349 16.79 -12.34 -14.31
C ASP A 349 15.59 -11.70 -13.61
N CYS A 350 14.74 -12.52 -12.95
CA CYS A 350 13.55 -12.04 -12.27
C CYS A 350 13.92 -11.32 -10.97
N ILE A 351 13.65 -10.02 -10.90
CA ILE A 351 13.87 -9.17 -9.72
C ILE A 351 12.81 -9.37 -8.60
N ARG A 352 11.85 -10.27 -8.79
CA ARG A 352 10.82 -10.62 -7.80
C ARG A 352 10.00 -9.44 -7.30
N CYS A 353 9.74 -8.46 -8.15
CA CYS A 353 8.89 -7.31 -7.84
C CYS A 353 7.40 -7.69 -7.71
N PHE A 354 7.02 -8.86 -8.22
CA PHE A 354 5.65 -9.40 -8.22
C PHE A 354 4.62 -8.54 -8.96
N CYS A 355 5.00 -7.56 -9.78
CA CYS A 355 4.06 -6.82 -10.63
C CYS A 355 3.18 -7.76 -11.48
N CYS A 356 3.75 -8.86 -11.99
CA CYS A 356 3.00 -9.85 -12.75
C CYS A 356 1.87 -10.53 -11.93
N GLN A 357 2.05 -10.68 -10.62
CA GLN A 357 1.04 -11.19 -9.68
C GLN A 357 -0.01 -10.11 -9.38
N GLU A 358 0.42 -8.91 -9.03
CA GLU A 358 -0.45 -7.78 -8.69
C GLU A 358 -1.43 -7.43 -9.84
N PHE A 359 -0.94 -7.43 -11.08
CA PHE A 359 -1.74 -7.08 -12.26
C PHE A 359 -2.46 -8.25 -12.91
N CYS A 360 -2.41 -9.47 -12.37
CA CYS A 360 -3.12 -10.61 -12.95
C CYS A 360 -4.62 -10.54 -12.67
N PRO A 361 -5.50 -10.28 -13.66
CA PRO A 361 -6.94 -10.09 -13.42
C PRO A 361 -7.66 -11.39 -13.02
N LYS A 362 -6.99 -12.54 -13.14
CA LYS A 362 -7.54 -13.86 -12.83
C LYS A 362 -6.93 -14.49 -11.58
N GLY A 363 -6.03 -13.78 -10.87
CA GLY A 363 -5.31 -14.36 -9.74
C GLY A 363 -4.51 -15.62 -10.10
N ALA A 364 -4.11 -15.75 -11.36
CA ALA A 364 -3.40 -16.92 -11.85
C ALA A 364 -1.91 -16.96 -11.48
N ILE A 365 -1.40 -15.92 -10.83
CA ILE A 365 0.01 -15.84 -10.41
C ILE A 365 0.05 -15.70 -8.90
N THR A 366 0.78 -16.58 -8.24
CA THR A 366 0.93 -16.61 -6.78
C THR A 366 2.40 -16.54 -6.39
N VAL A 367 2.67 -16.11 -5.18
CA VAL A 367 4.01 -16.19 -4.57
C VAL A 367 4.26 -17.63 -4.13
N HIS A 368 5.28 -18.26 -4.68
CA HIS A 368 5.62 -19.65 -4.37
C HIS A 368 7.00 -19.74 -3.75
N ARG A 369 7.11 -20.53 -2.68
CA ARG A 369 8.35 -20.95 -2.04
C ARG A 369 8.49 -22.46 -2.15
N SER A 370 9.66 -22.96 -2.51
CA SER A 370 9.90 -24.42 -2.56
C SER A 370 9.72 -25.06 -1.18
N LEU A 371 9.32 -26.34 -1.13
CA LEU A 371 9.14 -27.06 0.13
C LEU A 371 10.43 -27.08 0.96
N ILE A 372 11.58 -27.25 0.30
CA ILE A 372 12.90 -27.25 0.94
C ILE A 372 13.18 -25.87 1.55
N ALA A 373 12.86 -24.77 0.84
CA ALA A 373 13.02 -23.43 1.37
C ALA A 373 12.16 -23.18 2.63
N ARG A 374 10.98 -23.80 2.73
CA ARG A 374 10.13 -23.72 3.93
C ARG A 374 10.75 -24.40 5.15
N LEU A 375 11.56 -25.44 4.94
CA LEU A 375 12.21 -26.19 6.02
C LEU A 375 13.49 -25.52 6.52
N VAL A 376 14.23 -24.86 5.63
CA VAL A 376 15.55 -24.23 5.94
C VAL A 376 15.41 -22.83 6.54
N THR A 377 14.22 -22.21 6.43
CA THR A 377 13.98 -20.82 6.85
C THR A 377 12.90 -20.66 7.93
N LYS A 378 12.65 -21.75 8.69
CA LYS A 378 11.88 -21.69 9.94
C LYS A 378 12.67 -21.03 11.06
#